data_ecc24f1028bde179082cab0929b5135b
#
_entry.id   ecc24f1028bde179082cab0929b5135b
#
_cell.length_a   1.000
_cell.length_b   1.000
_cell.length_c   1.000
_cell.angle_alpha   90.00
_cell.angle_beta   90.00
_cell.angle_gamma   90.00
#
_symmetry.space_group_name_H-M   'P 1'
#
loop_
_entity.id
_entity.type
_entity.pdbx_description
1 polymer ?
#
loop_
_entity_poly.entity_id
_entity_poly.type
_entity_poly.pdbx_seq_one_letter_code
_entity_poly.pdbx_strand_id
1 'polypeptide(L)'
;MKLFNSIQLLVIFFALSFSASAQQDPNYTFYRYNMNLYNPAFVGSSEAAEFSLGIRSQWAGIEGAPESQSAIFGMPVGRNIGLGASILNDKTFIEQQTWVAIDVSYNIQLDEDHFLYFGIKGSANSYDANTQGLVTYGVGQDGALVDYDSRFTPNVGAGIYLKHDRYFASLSAPKLLTPERLQERDGNAYLGVDRMHAYLSGGYTFLLGRTLDLKTMGMLRYVDASPISVEFTGILDFGERFEFGASYRYDESISGLFLFNISNGFNLGYAYETSIQNPIDGLDNNTHELFMRLRM
;
A
#
# COMPACT_ATOMS: atom_id res chain seq x y z
N MET A 1 -34.37 19.86 -32.96
CA MET A 1 -33.52 18.68 -33.23
C MET A 1 -32.04 18.94 -33.07
N LYS A 2 -31.43 20.00 -33.61
CA LYS A 2 -29.98 20.24 -33.47
C LYS A 2 -29.50 20.48 -32.02
N LEU A 3 -30.27 21.18 -31.18
CA LEU A 3 -29.93 21.46 -29.78
C LEU A 3 -29.93 20.18 -28.92
N PHE A 4 -30.88 19.27 -29.17
CA PHE A 4 -31.03 18.01 -28.45
C PHE A 4 -29.84 17.07 -28.70
N ASN A 5 -29.37 17.01 -29.96
CA ASN A 5 -28.16 16.24 -30.33
C ASN A 5 -26.88 16.82 -29.73
N SER A 6 -26.78 18.14 -29.60
CA SER A 6 -25.61 18.78 -28.97
C SER A 6 -25.55 18.54 -27.46
N ILE A 7 -26.69 18.47 -26.78
CA ILE A 7 -26.76 18.14 -25.35
C ILE A 7 -26.44 16.67 -25.12
N GLN A 8 -26.88 15.76 -25.97
CA GLN A 8 -26.52 14.34 -25.90
C GLN A 8 -25.02 14.12 -26.14
N LEU A 9 -24.42 14.81 -27.11
CA LEU A 9 -22.97 14.77 -27.34
C LEU A 9 -22.17 15.32 -26.15
N LEU A 10 -22.64 16.38 -25.51
CA LEU A 10 -22.01 16.96 -24.32
C LEU A 10 -22.07 15.99 -23.12
N VAL A 11 -23.22 15.32 -22.92
CA VAL A 11 -23.38 14.31 -21.85
C VAL A 11 -22.51 13.08 -22.10
N ILE A 12 -22.39 12.63 -23.35
CA ILE A 12 -21.50 11.51 -23.72
C ILE A 12 -20.03 11.91 -23.55
N PHE A 13 -19.63 13.12 -23.91
CA PHE A 13 -18.29 13.64 -23.71
C PHE A 13 -17.93 13.77 -22.22
N PHE A 14 -18.87 14.17 -21.38
CA PHE A 14 -18.70 14.24 -19.93
C PHE A 14 -18.64 12.86 -19.26
N ALA A 15 -19.38 11.86 -19.81
CA ALA A 15 -19.35 10.48 -19.34
C ALA A 15 -18.04 9.74 -19.68
N LEU A 16 -17.33 10.17 -20.72
CA LEU A 16 -16.03 9.57 -21.14
C LEU A 16 -14.83 10.15 -20.38
N SER A 17 -15.01 11.19 -19.56
CA SER A 17 -13.90 11.89 -18.87
C SER A 17 -13.49 11.26 -17.54
N PHE A 18 -14.09 10.13 -17.11
CA PHE A 18 -13.85 9.54 -15.78
C PHE A 18 -12.84 8.39 -15.73
N SER A 19 -12.04 8.18 -16.78
CA SER A 19 -11.04 7.10 -16.79
C SER A 19 -9.59 7.60 -16.68
N ALA A 20 -9.31 8.55 -15.79
CA ALA A 20 -7.93 8.88 -15.45
C ALA A 20 -7.50 7.98 -14.27
N SER A 21 -6.89 6.84 -14.57
CA SER A 21 -6.16 6.04 -13.58
C SER A 21 -4.95 6.85 -13.14
N ALA A 22 -5.03 7.47 -11.98
CA ALA A 22 -3.87 8.11 -11.36
C ALA A 22 -2.97 7.01 -10.77
N GLN A 23 -1.65 7.21 -10.80
CA GLN A 23 -0.67 6.35 -10.12
C GLN A 23 -1.10 6.16 -8.66
N GLN A 24 -1.29 4.91 -8.27
CA GLN A 24 -1.68 4.53 -6.91
C GLN A 24 -0.48 3.91 -6.21
N ASP A 25 -0.35 4.19 -4.90
CA ASP A 25 0.63 3.48 -4.07
C ASP A 25 0.44 1.97 -4.19
N PRO A 26 1.54 1.18 -4.10
CA PRO A 26 1.46 -0.27 -4.22
C PRO A 26 0.55 -0.88 -3.15
N ASN A 27 -0.28 -1.82 -3.57
CA ASN A 27 -1.13 -2.61 -2.68
C ASN A 27 -0.46 -3.94 -2.37
N TYR A 28 -0.20 -4.21 -1.10
CA TYR A 28 0.39 -5.48 -0.67
C TYR A 28 -0.68 -6.50 -0.30
N THR A 29 -0.56 -7.71 -0.81
CA THR A 29 -1.43 -8.84 -0.41
C THR A 29 -1.21 -9.21 1.06
N PHE A 30 0.03 -9.04 1.56
CA PHE A 30 0.38 -9.25 2.97
C PHE A 30 0.13 -8.02 3.85
N TYR A 31 -0.82 -7.12 3.51
CA TYR A 31 -1.07 -5.88 4.26
C TYR A 31 -1.38 -6.12 5.75
N ARG A 32 -2.02 -7.25 6.12
CA ARG A 32 -2.29 -7.61 7.51
C ARG A 32 -1.01 -7.65 8.37
N TYR A 33 0.08 -8.10 7.78
CA TYR A 33 1.37 -8.24 8.45
C TYR A 33 2.24 -6.98 8.32
N ASN A 34 1.87 -6.08 7.42
CA ASN A 34 2.55 -4.83 7.11
C ASN A 34 1.69 -3.61 7.46
N MET A 35 0.80 -3.73 8.44
CA MET A 35 -0.14 -2.65 8.79
C MET A 35 0.54 -1.34 9.19
N ASN A 36 1.80 -1.37 9.64
CA ASN A 36 2.58 -0.16 9.93
C ASN A 36 2.70 0.79 8.72
N LEU A 37 2.69 0.25 7.48
CA LEU A 37 2.71 1.09 6.28
C LEU A 37 1.43 1.94 6.18
N TYR A 38 0.33 1.38 6.59
CA TYR A 38 -1.01 1.96 6.46
C TYR A 38 -1.44 2.73 7.71
N ASN A 39 -1.12 2.21 8.92
CA ASN A 39 -1.58 2.77 10.18
C ASN A 39 -0.47 2.86 11.23
N PRO A 40 -0.03 4.08 11.62
CA PRO A 40 0.99 4.25 12.66
C PRO A 40 0.57 3.72 14.03
N ALA A 41 -0.73 3.64 14.31
CA ALA A 41 -1.22 3.12 15.57
C ALA A 41 -1.00 1.62 15.74
N PHE A 42 -0.72 0.89 14.66
CA PHE A 42 -0.43 -0.54 14.71
C PHE A 42 0.92 -0.86 15.35
N VAL A 43 1.89 0.06 15.27
CA VAL A 43 3.23 -0.16 15.80
C VAL A 43 3.20 -0.43 17.31
N GLY A 44 3.94 -1.44 17.77
CA GLY A 44 3.95 -1.85 19.18
C GLY A 44 2.68 -2.57 19.65
N SER A 45 1.75 -2.91 18.74
CA SER A 45 0.59 -3.75 19.08
C SER A 45 0.96 -5.25 19.19
N SER A 46 2.10 -5.64 18.70
CA SER A 46 2.71 -6.95 18.94
C SER A 46 3.42 -6.95 20.30
N GLU A 47 3.48 -8.11 20.96
CA GLU A 47 4.20 -8.28 22.23
C GLU A 47 5.72 -8.33 22.06
N ALA A 48 6.19 -8.47 20.83
CA ALA A 48 7.60 -8.64 20.47
C ALA A 48 8.03 -7.57 19.44
N ALA A 49 9.33 -7.36 19.34
CA ALA A 49 9.87 -6.60 18.22
C ALA A 49 9.70 -7.40 16.92
N GLU A 50 9.25 -6.74 15.87
CA GLU A 50 9.02 -7.35 14.56
C GLU A 50 9.81 -6.62 13.48
N PHE A 51 10.45 -7.39 12.60
CA PHE A 51 11.09 -6.89 11.40
C PHE A 51 10.51 -7.63 10.20
N SER A 52 10.03 -6.88 9.21
CA SER A 52 9.45 -7.45 8.00
C SER A 52 10.14 -6.90 6.76
N LEU A 53 10.30 -7.76 5.76
CA LEU A 53 10.73 -7.41 4.41
C LEU A 53 9.68 -7.86 3.41
N GLY A 54 9.45 -7.06 2.39
CA GLY A 54 8.55 -7.36 1.28
C GLY A 54 9.17 -6.97 -0.06
N ILE A 55 8.97 -7.81 -1.05
CA ILE A 55 9.29 -7.53 -2.46
C ILE A 55 8.06 -7.85 -3.26
N ARG A 56 7.60 -6.90 -4.07
CA ARG A 56 6.45 -7.05 -4.97
C ARG A 56 6.87 -6.68 -6.38
N SER A 57 6.70 -7.60 -7.32
CA SER A 57 6.97 -7.41 -8.74
C SER A 57 5.67 -7.57 -9.51
N GLN A 58 5.26 -6.52 -10.21
CA GLN A 58 4.05 -6.51 -11.05
C GLN A 58 4.46 -6.77 -12.50
N TRP A 59 3.57 -7.38 -13.27
CA TRP A 59 3.78 -7.65 -14.70
C TRP A 59 5.13 -8.32 -14.99
N ALA A 60 5.37 -9.44 -14.30
CA ALA A 60 6.63 -10.16 -14.36
C ALA A 60 7.01 -10.51 -15.81
N GLY A 61 8.22 -10.11 -16.22
CA GLY A 61 8.70 -10.31 -17.58
C GLY A 61 8.62 -9.08 -18.49
N ILE A 62 8.04 -7.97 -18.04
CA ILE A 62 8.00 -6.70 -18.76
C ILE A 62 9.14 -5.81 -18.26
N GLU A 63 9.98 -5.32 -19.18
CA GLU A 63 11.05 -4.38 -18.83
C GLU A 63 10.48 -3.04 -18.32
N GLY A 64 10.97 -2.56 -17.17
CA GLY A 64 10.46 -1.35 -16.54
C GLY A 64 9.14 -1.52 -15.79
N ALA A 65 8.65 -2.75 -15.62
CA ALA A 65 7.45 -3.02 -14.84
C ALA A 65 7.60 -2.58 -13.37
N PRO A 66 6.48 -2.29 -12.67
CA PRO A 66 6.54 -1.81 -11.29
C PRO A 66 7.15 -2.85 -10.33
N GLU A 67 8.11 -2.41 -9.53
CA GLU A 67 8.74 -3.18 -8.46
C GLU A 67 8.73 -2.37 -7.18
N SER A 68 8.21 -2.96 -6.09
CA SER A 68 8.15 -2.34 -4.78
C SER A 68 8.91 -3.17 -3.77
N GLN A 69 9.73 -2.51 -2.96
CA GLN A 69 10.49 -3.12 -1.87
C GLN A 69 10.16 -2.42 -0.57
N SER A 70 9.94 -3.18 0.50
CA SER A 70 9.63 -2.63 1.81
C SER A 70 10.49 -3.26 2.90
N ALA A 71 10.90 -2.45 3.87
CA ALA A 71 11.50 -2.90 5.12
C ALA A 71 10.81 -2.16 6.27
N ILE A 72 10.31 -2.91 7.24
CA ILE A 72 9.50 -2.40 8.33
C ILE A 72 10.05 -2.95 9.63
N PHE A 73 10.22 -2.08 10.60
CA PHE A 73 10.55 -2.43 11.97
C PHE A 73 9.54 -1.84 12.93
N GLY A 74 9.11 -2.59 13.92
CA GLY A 74 8.24 -2.12 14.98
C GLY A 74 8.51 -2.85 16.29
N MET A 75 8.41 -2.14 17.40
CA MET A 75 8.62 -2.72 18.73
C MET A 75 7.78 -2.01 19.79
N PRO A 76 7.28 -2.74 20.79
CA PRO A 76 6.77 -2.13 22.01
C PRO A 76 7.93 -1.57 22.84
N VAL A 77 7.70 -0.39 23.46
CA VAL A 77 8.66 0.25 24.36
C VAL A 77 7.98 0.53 25.68
N GLY A 78 8.39 -0.21 26.72
CA GLY A 78 7.70 -0.15 28.00
C GLY A 78 6.29 -0.74 27.92
N ARG A 79 5.33 -0.12 28.60
CA ARG A 79 3.97 -0.66 28.74
C ARG A 79 3.00 -0.16 27.68
N ASN A 80 3.16 1.08 27.24
CA ASN A 80 2.11 1.79 26.49
C ASN A 80 2.59 2.41 25.19
N ILE A 81 3.88 2.38 24.88
CA ILE A 81 4.46 3.06 23.71
C ILE A 81 4.90 2.02 22.69
N GLY A 82 4.61 2.26 21.42
CA GLY A 82 5.17 1.57 20.28
C GLY A 82 6.06 2.51 19.47
N LEU A 83 7.19 2.01 19.01
CA LEU A 83 8.09 2.71 18.09
C LEU A 83 8.28 1.88 16.84
N GLY A 84 8.30 2.54 15.68
CA GLY A 84 8.55 1.88 14.42
C GLY A 84 9.27 2.77 13.42
N ALA A 85 9.85 2.10 12.44
CA ALA A 85 10.45 2.72 11.28
C ALA A 85 10.12 1.89 10.04
N SER A 86 9.95 2.56 8.92
CA SER A 86 9.73 1.88 7.64
C SER A 86 10.43 2.61 6.51
N ILE A 87 10.86 1.82 5.53
CA ILE A 87 11.33 2.30 4.24
C ILE A 87 10.58 1.54 3.16
N LEU A 88 10.12 2.26 2.15
CA LEU A 88 9.47 1.74 0.97
C LEU A 88 10.14 2.35 -0.24
N ASN A 89 10.60 1.51 -1.16
CA ASN A 89 11.12 1.93 -2.45
C ASN A 89 10.21 1.35 -3.54
N ASP A 90 9.69 2.22 -4.39
CA ASP A 90 8.83 1.88 -5.51
C ASP A 90 9.47 2.39 -6.78
N LYS A 91 9.61 1.50 -7.77
CA LYS A 91 10.23 1.82 -9.04
C LYS A 91 9.29 1.41 -10.16
N THR A 92 9.01 2.33 -11.07
CA THR A 92 8.20 2.08 -12.26
C THR A 92 8.83 2.77 -13.45
N PHE A 93 9.33 2.01 -14.40
CA PHE A 93 10.02 2.51 -15.59
C PHE A 93 11.18 3.44 -15.22
N ILE A 94 11.07 4.74 -15.52
CA ILE A 94 12.09 5.77 -15.22
C ILE A 94 11.88 6.42 -13.86
N GLU A 95 10.73 6.19 -13.23
CA GLU A 95 10.34 6.80 -11.97
C GLU A 95 10.77 5.93 -10.80
N GLN A 96 11.33 6.54 -9.77
CA GLN A 96 11.65 5.89 -8.51
C GLN A 96 11.18 6.78 -7.36
N GLN A 97 10.46 6.17 -6.43
CA GLN A 97 9.95 6.82 -5.24
C GLN A 97 10.44 6.10 -3.99
N THR A 98 11.03 6.83 -3.08
CA THR A 98 11.51 6.28 -1.80
C THR A 98 10.83 6.99 -0.64
N TRP A 99 10.10 6.23 0.17
CA TRP A 99 9.47 6.66 1.41
C TRP A 99 10.28 6.20 2.61
N VAL A 100 10.51 7.11 3.55
CA VAL A 100 11.02 6.79 4.88
C VAL A 100 10.04 7.31 5.91
N ALA A 101 9.77 6.53 6.96
CA ALA A 101 8.84 6.94 7.99
C ALA A 101 9.26 6.45 9.37
N ILE A 102 8.87 7.21 10.39
CA ILE A 102 8.95 6.86 11.81
C ILE A 102 7.54 6.93 12.37
N ASP A 103 7.17 5.89 13.10
CA ASP A 103 5.87 5.74 13.75
C ASP A 103 6.04 5.75 15.28
N VAL A 104 5.14 6.44 15.95
CA VAL A 104 5.00 6.40 17.41
C VAL A 104 3.55 6.12 17.74
N SER A 105 3.29 5.12 18.58
CA SER A 105 1.97 4.83 19.09
C SER A 105 1.91 4.90 20.60
N TYR A 106 0.71 5.14 21.10
CA TYR A 106 0.37 5.04 22.50
C TYR A 106 -0.90 4.23 22.68
N ASN A 107 -0.86 3.23 23.57
CA ASN A 107 -2.04 2.40 23.82
C ASN A 107 -2.68 2.72 25.17
N ILE A 108 -4.00 2.56 25.19
CA ILE A 108 -4.84 2.60 26.38
C ILE A 108 -5.54 1.25 26.49
N GLN A 109 -5.40 0.59 27.62
CA GLN A 109 -6.18 -0.60 27.93
C GLN A 109 -7.58 -0.16 28.34
N LEU A 110 -8.61 -0.54 27.60
CA LEU A 110 -10.00 -0.21 27.87
C LEU A 110 -10.61 -1.17 28.90
N ASP A 111 -10.29 -2.46 28.76
CA ASP A 111 -10.66 -3.55 29.67
C ASP A 111 -9.63 -4.70 29.55
N GLU A 112 -9.95 -5.90 30.06
CA GLU A 112 -9.01 -7.04 30.10
C GLU A 112 -8.55 -7.47 28.70
N ASP A 113 -9.41 -7.36 27.67
CA ASP A 113 -9.18 -7.90 26.34
C ASP A 113 -9.06 -6.82 25.24
N HIS A 114 -9.39 -5.55 25.55
CA HIS A 114 -9.42 -4.47 24.56
C HIS A 114 -8.34 -3.43 24.78
N PHE A 115 -7.57 -3.19 23.74
CA PHE A 115 -6.54 -2.15 23.69
C PHE A 115 -6.82 -1.18 22.54
N LEU A 116 -6.83 0.10 22.85
CA LEU A 116 -6.99 1.18 21.88
C LEU A 116 -5.65 1.89 21.70
N TYR A 117 -5.15 1.87 20.48
CA TYR A 117 -3.89 2.51 20.10
C TYR A 117 -4.17 3.78 19.31
N PHE A 118 -3.43 4.83 19.62
CA PHE A 118 -3.34 6.06 18.84
C PHE A 118 -1.93 6.17 18.29
N GLY A 119 -1.79 6.54 17.03
CA GLY A 119 -0.48 6.61 16.37
C GLY A 119 -0.31 7.88 15.58
N ILE A 120 0.93 8.33 15.54
CA ILE A 120 1.39 9.42 14.66
C ILE A 120 2.55 8.91 13.81
N LYS A 121 2.61 9.39 12.57
CA LYS A 121 3.65 9.09 11.59
C LYS A 121 4.32 10.38 11.16
N GLY A 122 5.64 10.43 11.23
CA GLY A 122 6.45 11.40 10.51
C GLY A 122 7.11 10.71 9.34
N SER A 123 6.96 11.24 8.14
CA SER A 123 7.52 10.62 6.94
C SER A 123 8.12 11.65 5.99
N ALA A 124 8.97 11.16 5.10
CA ALA A 124 9.51 11.94 4.00
C ALA A 124 9.55 11.09 2.74
N ASN A 125 9.25 11.70 1.62
CA ASN A 125 9.23 11.07 0.31
C ASN A 125 10.26 11.73 -0.62
N SER A 126 11.07 10.91 -1.28
CA SER A 126 11.94 11.29 -2.39
C SER A 126 11.36 10.71 -3.68
N TYR A 127 11.25 11.53 -4.70
CA TYR A 127 10.78 11.11 -6.02
C TYR A 127 11.83 11.50 -7.07
N ASP A 128 12.32 10.53 -7.82
CA ASP A 128 13.31 10.68 -8.87
C ASP A 128 12.74 10.21 -10.20
N ALA A 129 12.99 10.94 -11.27
CA ALA A 129 12.70 10.49 -12.64
C ALA A 129 13.94 10.67 -13.51
N ASN A 130 14.48 9.55 -13.99
CA ASN A 130 15.65 9.52 -14.86
C ASN A 130 15.23 9.47 -16.32
N THR A 131 15.36 10.59 -17.01
CA THR A 131 15.02 10.72 -18.42
C THR A 131 16.20 10.39 -19.37
N GLN A 132 17.40 10.15 -18.80
CA GLN A 132 18.60 9.77 -19.57
C GLN A 132 18.40 8.38 -20.15
N GLY A 133 18.38 8.29 -21.46
CA GLY A 133 18.18 7.02 -22.18
C GLY A 133 16.78 6.88 -22.81
N LEU A 134 15.87 7.82 -22.59
CA LEU A 134 14.65 7.88 -23.38
C LEU A 134 14.98 8.25 -24.83
N VAL A 135 14.71 7.35 -25.75
CA VAL A 135 14.85 7.61 -27.19
C VAL A 135 13.53 8.19 -27.69
N THR A 136 13.51 9.50 -27.92
CA THR A 136 12.36 10.15 -28.57
C THR A 136 12.43 10.00 -30.07
N TYR A 137 11.31 9.64 -30.69
CA TYR A 137 11.22 9.42 -32.13
C TYR A 137 11.59 10.69 -32.90
N GLY A 138 12.77 10.69 -33.55
CA GLY A 138 13.13 11.65 -34.58
C GLY A 138 13.90 12.89 -34.16
N VAL A 139 14.19 13.15 -32.86
CA VAL A 139 14.76 14.44 -32.41
C VAL A 139 16.02 14.28 -31.53
N GLY A 140 16.50 13.08 -31.26
CA GLY A 140 17.62 12.89 -30.31
C GLY A 140 17.15 13.14 -28.86
N GLN A 141 18.02 13.69 -28.00
CA GLN A 141 17.64 14.12 -26.67
C GLN A 141 16.70 15.33 -26.77
N ASP A 142 15.44 15.14 -26.38
CA ASP A 142 14.49 16.25 -26.28
C ASP A 142 14.88 17.11 -25.07
N GLY A 143 15.25 18.38 -25.31
CA GLY A 143 15.62 19.31 -24.27
C GLY A 143 14.49 19.64 -23.24
N ALA A 144 13.26 19.21 -23.52
CA ALA A 144 12.13 19.27 -22.60
C ALA A 144 12.13 18.12 -21.58
N LEU A 145 12.84 17.01 -21.85
CA LEU A 145 13.01 15.90 -20.94
C LEU A 145 14.22 16.15 -20.04
N VAL A 146 13.97 16.76 -18.90
CA VAL A 146 14.99 17.08 -17.88
C VAL A 146 14.86 16.07 -16.76
N ASP A 147 16.00 15.52 -16.31
CA ASP A 147 16.05 14.67 -15.12
C ASP A 147 15.44 15.44 -13.93
N TYR A 148 14.53 14.79 -13.23
CA TYR A 148 13.92 15.33 -12.03
C TYR A 148 14.66 14.77 -10.81
N ASP A 149 15.45 15.59 -10.19
CA ASP A 149 16.11 15.30 -8.91
C ASP A 149 15.22 15.76 -7.78
N SER A 150 14.76 14.82 -6.99
CA SER A 150 13.80 15.14 -5.95
C SER A 150 14.45 15.65 -4.68
N ARG A 151 13.69 16.50 -4.03
CA ARG A 151 13.93 16.86 -2.63
C ARG A 151 13.04 16.01 -1.74
N PHE A 152 13.51 15.65 -0.55
CA PHE A 152 12.68 15.01 0.44
C PHE A 152 11.48 15.90 0.80
N THR A 153 10.28 15.41 0.51
CA THR A 153 9.03 16.11 0.83
C THR A 153 8.48 15.52 2.13
N PRO A 154 8.37 16.30 3.22
CA PRO A 154 7.87 15.79 4.48
C PRO A 154 6.36 15.56 4.43
N ASN A 155 5.89 14.56 5.18
CA ASN A 155 4.48 14.28 5.40
C ASN A 155 4.25 13.87 6.85
N VAL A 156 3.01 13.96 7.30
CA VAL A 156 2.58 13.49 8.61
C VAL A 156 1.37 12.59 8.45
N GLY A 157 1.19 11.66 9.39
CA GLY A 157 0.07 10.76 9.40
C GLY A 157 -0.44 10.52 10.80
N ALA A 158 -1.68 10.04 10.90
CA ALA A 158 -2.29 9.66 12.15
C ALA A 158 -3.14 8.41 11.98
N GLY A 159 -3.41 7.71 13.08
CA GLY A 159 -4.27 6.55 13.07
C GLY A 159 -4.76 6.15 14.44
N ILE A 160 -5.80 5.32 14.41
CA ILE A 160 -6.41 4.66 15.56
C ILE A 160 -6.51 3.18 15.24
N TYR A 161 -6.19 2.33 16.20
CA TYR A 161 -6.25 0.89 16.07
C TYR A 161 -6.83 0.28 17.36
N LEU A 162 -7.95 -0.41 17.21
CA LEU A 162 -8.56 -1.21 18.28
C LEU A 162 -8.11 -2.66 18.11
N LYS A 163 -7.50 -3.22 19.15
CA LYS A 163 -7.06 -4.61 19.21
C LYS A 163 -7.85 -5.37 20.24
N HIS A 164 -8.31 -6.54 19.85
CA HIS A 164 -8.83 -7.61 20.69
C HIS A 164 -8.24 -8.92 20.19
N ASP A 165 -8.24 -9.98 20.98
CA ASP A 165 -7.68 -11.28 20.61
C ASP A 165 -8.28 -11.86 19.33
N ARG A 166 -9.59 -11.62 19.09
CA ARG A 166 -10.31 -12.18 17.96
C ARG A 166 -10.62 -11.20 16.84
N TYR A 167 -10.56 -9.91 17.09
CA TYR A 167 -10.90 -8.92 16.09
C TYR A 167 -10.08 -7.65 16.25
N PHE A 168 -10.06 -6.88 15.18
CA PHE A 168 -9.49 -5.56 15.19
C PHE A 168 -10.31 -4.60 14.35
N ALA A 169 -10.18 -3.31 14.63
CA ALA A 169 -10.66 -2.23 13.78
C ALA A 169 -9.57 -1.17 13.66
N SER A 170 -9.44 -0.59 12.50
CA SER A 170 -8.35 0.33 12.15
C SER A 170 -8.88 1.47 11.29
N LEU A 171 -8.56 2.69 11.67
CA LEU A 171 -8.81 3.90 10.89
C LEU A 171 -7.53 4.72 10.86
N SER A 172 -7.09 5.15 9.67
CA SER A 172 -5.84 5.89 9.55
C SER A 172 -5.77 6.76 8.31
N ALA A 173 -4.90 7.76 8.40
CA ALA A 173 -4.45 8.58 7.28
C ALA A 173 -2.92 8.74 7.41
N PRO A 174 -2.11 7.85 6.78
CA PRO A 174 -0.65 7.88 6.89
C PRO A 174 -0.02 9.04 6.13
N LYS A 175 -0.76 9.70 5.23
CA LYS A 175 -0.35 10.85 4.42
C LYS A 175 -1.46 11.89 4.48
N LEU A 176 -1.32 12.88 5.34
CA LEU A 176 -2.30 13.96 5.54
C LEU A 176 -1.97 15.20 4.75
N LEU A 177 -0.67 15.45 4.53
CA LEU A 177 -0.25 16.63 3.77
C LEU A 177 -0.31 16.30 2.27
N THR A 178 -0.78 17.28 1.50
CA THR A 178 -0.85 17.23 0.04
C THR A 178 0.07 18.29 -0.56
N PRO A 179 1.41 18.17 -0.36
CA PRO A 179 2.32 19.17 -0.87
C PRO A 179 2.29 19.18 -2.40
N GLU A 180 2.09 20.36 -2.95
CA GLU A 180 2.28 20.61 -4.38
C GLU A 180 3.77 20.65 -4.67
N ARG A 181 4.23 19.85 -5.60
CA ARG A 181 5.59 19.85 -6.10
C ARG A 181 5.61 20.66 -7.39
N LEU A 182 5.57 21.96 -7.27
CA LEU A 182 5.76 22.83 -8.42
C LEU A 182 7.28 23.06 -8.59
N GLN A 183 7.86 22.56 -9.65
CA GLN A 183 9.19 22.95 -10.09
C GLN A 183 9.06 23.65 -11.44
N GLU A 184 9.38 24.95 -11.47
CA GLU A 184 9.59 25.68 -12.70
C GLU A 184 11.10 25.66 -13.01
N ARG A 185 11.46 25.01 -14.10
CA ARG A 185 12.82 24.99 -14.62
C ARG A 185 12.76 25.27 -16.11
N ASP A 186 13.46 26.29 -16.54
CA ASP A 186 13.57 26.70 -17.97
C ASP A 186 12.21 26.92 -18.68
N GLY A 187 11.19 27.43 -17.96
CA GLY A 187 9.87 27.72 -18.51
C GLY A 187 8.91 26.52 -18.59
N ASN A 188 9.31 25.35 -18.10
CA ASN A 188 8.44 24.18 -17.98
C ASN A 188 8.05 23.96 -16.51
N ALA A 189 6.76 23.85 -16.25
CA ALA A 189 6.24 23.57 -14.92
C ALA A 189 5.91 22.06 -14.82
N TYR A 190 6.53 21.38 -13.85
CA TYR A 190 6.22 20.00 -13.49
C TYR A 190 5.40 20.00 -12.21
N LEU A 191 4.18 19.51 -12.28
CA LEU A 191 3.26 19.43 -11.14
C LEU A 191 3.16 17.99 -10.66
N GLY A 192 3.78 17.67 -9.52
CA GLY A 192 3.51 16.44 -8.75
C GLY A 192 2.72 16.84 -7.50
N VAL A 193 1.61 16.15 -7.22
CA VAL A 193 0.80 16.37 -6.02
C VAL A 193 0.76 15.06 -5.24
N ASP A 194 1.26 15.07 -3.99
CA ASP A 194 0.98 13.99 -3.05
C ASP A 194 -0.51 14.07 -2.67
N ARG A 195 -1.17 12.94 -2.64
CA ARG A 195 -2.61 12.87 -2.33
C ARG A 195 -2.82 12.35 -0.92
N MET A 196 -3.90 12.82 -0.30
CA MET A 196 -4.31 12.27 0.99
C MET A 196 -4.78 10.83 0.82
N HIS A 197 -4.31 9.96 1.70
CA HIS A 197 -4.69 8.56 1.77
C HIS A 197 -5.41 8.32 3.09
N ALA A 198 -6.57 7.66 3.05
CA ALA A 198 -7.28 7.21 4.24
C ALA A 198 -7.63 5.72 4.10
N TYR A 199 -7.49 5.01 5.21
CA TYR A 199 -7.72 3.57 5.28
C TYR A 199 -8.68 3.26 6.43
N LEU A 200 -9.70 2.46 6.15
CA LEU A 200 -10.57 1.82 7.14
C LEU A 200 -10.43 0.32 6.96
N SER A 201 -10.02 -0.39 7.99
CA SER A 201 -9.93 -1.84 7.93
C SER A 201 -10.40 -2.48 9.22
N GLY A 202 -10.76 -3.75 9.12
CA GLY A 202 -11.14 -4.56 10.26
C GLY A 202 -11.08 -6.04 9.91
N GLY A 203 -11.03 -6.86 10.92
CA GLY A 203 -10.98 -8.31 10.73
C GLY A 203 -11.46 -9.07 11.94
N TYR A 204 -11.82 -10.32 11.71
CA TYR A 204 -12.27 -11.25 12.74
C TYR A 204 -11.64 -12.62 12.54
N THR A 205 -11.24 -13.27 13.64
CA THR A 205 -10.70 -14.62 13.67
C THR A 205 -11.75 -15.57 14.23
N PHE A 206 -12.24 -16.48 13.39
CA PHE A 206 -13.16 -17.57 13.76
C PHE A 206 -12.36 -18.79 14.13
N LEU A 207 -12.50 -19.27 15.37
CA LEU A 207 -11.89 -20.51 15.81
C LEU A 207 -12.75 -21.68 15.29
N LEU A 208 -12.32 -22.37 14.24
CA LEU A 208 -13.06 -23.48 13.63
C LEU A 208 -12.77 -24.83 14.31
N GLY A 209 -11.67 -24.90 15.05
CA GLY A 209 -11.25 -26.13 15.72
C GLY A 209 -10.10 -25.90 16.69
N ARG A 210 -9.38 -26.96 17.03
CA ARG A 210 -8.22 -26.86 17.93
C ARG A 210 -6.96 -26.34 17.21
N THR A 211 -6.90 -26.53 15.92
CA THR A 211 -5.72 -26.22 15.09
C THR A 211 -6.09 -25.55 13.78
N LEU A 212 -7.32 -25.05 13.65
CA LEU A 212 -7.80 -24.42 12.44
C LEU A 212 -8.56 -23.15 12.78
N ASP A 213 -8.05 -22.04 12.28
CA ASP A 213 -8.70 -20.74 12.40
C ASP A 213 -8.98 -20.16 11.02
N LEU A 214 -10.09 -19.44 10.90
CA LEU A 214 -10.40 -18.63 9.72
C LEU A 214 -10.26 -17.15 10.11
N LYS A 215 -9.27 -16.49 9.54
CA LYS A 215 -9.02 -15.05 9.68
C LYS A 215 -9.65 -14.33 8.50
N THR A 216 -10.65 -13.49 8.76
CA THR A 216 -11.29 -12.68 7.71
C THR A 216 -10.93 -11.22 7.90
N MET A 217 -10.80 -10.49 6.81
CA MET A 217 -10.45 -9.07 6.85
C MET A 217 -11.12 -8.31 5.71
N GLY A 218 -11.36 -7.02 5.95
CA GLY A 218 -11.77 -6.08 4.94
C GLY A 218 -10.96 -4.78 5.04
N MET A 219 -10.68 -4.17 3.91
CA MET A 219 -10.03 -2.86 3.84
C MET A 219 -10.72 -1.99 2.79
N LEU A 220 -11.04 -0.76 3.20
CA LEU A 220 -11.44 0.34 2.34
C LEU A 220 -10.27 1.31 2.24
N ARG A 221 -9.86 1.62 1.03
CA ARG A 221 -8.84 2.62 0.74
C ARG A 221 -9.47 3.78 -0.02
N TYR A 222 -9.32 4.95 0.53
CA TYR A 222 -9.65 6.22 -0.11
C TYR A 222 -8.37 6.96 -0.46
N VAL A 223 -8.23 7.36 -1.70
CA VAL A 223 -7.19 8.26 -2.18
C VAL A 223 -7.89 9.41 -2.89
N ASP A 224 -7.51 10.63 -2.56
CA ASP A 224 -8.11 11.81 -3.17
C ASP A 224 -8.02 11.76 -4.70
N ALA A 225 -9.12 12.11 -5.38
CA ALA A 225 -9.29 12.04 -6.83
C ALA A 225 -9.02 10.64 -7.45
N SER A 226 -9.25 9.55 -6.69
CA SER A 226 -9.21 8.17 -7.19
C SER A 226 -10.48 7.41 -6.74
N PRO A 227 -10.91 6.37 -7.47
CA PRO A 227 -11.98 5.50 -7.01
C PRO A 227 -11.65 4.86 -5.65
N ILE A 228 -12.69 4.62 -4.84
CA ILE A 228 -12.52 3.87 -3.59
C ILE A 228 -12.20 2.42 -3.93
N SER A 229 -11.11 1.90 -3.38
CA SER A 229 -10.76 0.49 -3.47
C SER A 229 -11.26 -0.27 -2.25
N VAL A 230 -11.85 -1.44 -2.49
CA VAL A 230 -12.42 -2.33 -1.46
C VAL A 230 -11.78 -3.70 -1.60
N GLU A 231 -11.20 -4.19 -0.53
CA GLU A 231 -10.54 -5.50 -0.49
C GLU A 231 -11.11 -6.37 0.63
N PHE A 232 -11.32 -7.65 0.31
CA PHE A 232 -11.69 -8.69 1.27
C PHE A 232 -10.69 -9.83 1.19
N THR A 233 -10.20 -10.28 2.35
CA THR A 233 -9.24 -11.37 2.47
C THR A 233 -9.75 -12.41 3.46
N GLY A 234 -9.65 -13.69 3.07
CA GLY A 234 -9.89 -14.84 3.93
C GLY A 234 -8.63 -15.69 4.01
N ILE A 235 -8.21 -16.07 5.22
CA ILE A 235 -7.01 -16.85 5.48
C ILE A 235 -7.37 -18.01 6.42
N LEU A 236 -7.07 -19.23 6.00
CA LEU A 236 -7.11 -20.42 6.84
C LEU A 236 -5.73 -20.62 7.47
N ASP A 237 -5.69 -20.59 8.81
CA ASP A 237 -4.49 -20.84 9.61
C ASP A 237 -4.54 -22.25 10.18
N PHE A 238 -3.55 -23.07 9.82
CA PHE A 238 -3.41 -24.44 10.24
C PHE A 238 -2.34 -24.57 11.34
N GLY A 239 -2.77 -24.48 12.59
CA GLY A 239 -1.95 -24.73 13.77
C GLY A 239 -0.74 -23.81 13.87
N GLU A 240 -0.91 -22.56 13.46
CA GLU A 240 0.15 -21.54 13.43
C GLU A 240 1.38 -21.93 12.57
N ARG A 241 1.26 -22.97 11.75
CA ARG A 241 2.35 -23.43 10.87
C ARG A 241 2.19 -23.00 9.42
N PHE A 242 0.97 -23.08 8.91
CA PHE A 242 0.66 -22.78 7.52
C PHE A 242 -0.56 -21.88 7.45
N GLU A 243 -0.46 -20.83 6.70
CA GLU A 243 -1.60 -20.01 6.34
C GLU A 243 -1.81 -20.06 4.82
N PHE A 244 -3.04 -20.32 4.42
CA PHE A 244 -3.49 -20.26 3.02
C PHE A 244 -4.62 -19.26 2.94
N GLY A 245 -4.53 -18.34 2.02
CA GLY A 245 -5.56 -17.33 1.89
C GLY A 245 -5.83 -16.94 0.46
N ALA A 246 -6.95 -16.27 0.30
CA ALA A 246 -7.31 -15.59 -0.93
C ALA A 246 -7.80 -14.18 -0.60
N SER A 247 -7.50 -13.26 -1.49
CA SER A 247 -7.96 -11.88 -1.44
C SER A 247 -8.68 -11.53 -2.73
N TYR A 248 -9.73 -10.74 -2.59
CA TYR A 248 -10.49 -10.18 -3.70
C TYR A 248 -10.56 -8.67 -3.55
N ARG A 249 -9.98 -7.96 -4.48
CA ARG A 249 -10.10 -6.50 -4.61
C ARG A 249 -11.13 -6.21 -5.67
N TYR A 250 -12.20 -5.55 -5.23
CA TYR A 250 -13.36 -5.31 -6.07
C TYR A 250 -12.97 -4.61 -7.38
N ASP A 251 -13.36 -5.21 -8.50
CA ASP A 251 -13.11 -4.74 -9.87
C ASP A 251 -11.63 -4.49 -10.23
N GLU A 252 -10.68 -5.03 -9.44
CA GLU A 252 -9.25 -4.85 -9.69
C GLU A 252 -8.53 -6.19 -9.85
N SER A 253 -8.55 -7.08 -8.82
CA SER A 253 -7.72 -8.28 -8.81
C SER A 253 -8.22 -9.38 -7.88
N ILE A 254 -7.70 -10.58 -8.12
CA ILE A 254 -7.79 -11.73 -7.21
C ILE A 254 -6.38 -12.17 -6.87
N SER A 255 -6.12 -12.45 -5.58
CA SER A 255 -4.84 -12.96 -5.11
C SER A 255 -5.00 -14.27 -4.34
N GLY A 256 -4.00 -15.12 -4.46
CA GLY A 256 -3.77 -16.24 -3.56
C GLY A 256 -2.54 -15.99 -2.72
N LEU A 257 -2.56 -16.36 -1.45
CA LEU A 257 -1.41 -16.20 -0.55
C LEU A 257 -1.12 -17.48 0.23
N PHE A 258 0.14 -17.69 0.51
CA PHE A 258 0.65 -18.74 1.34
C PHE A 258 1.69 -18.16 2.30
N LEU A 259 1.61 -18.52 3.58
CA LEU A 259 2.61 -18.15 4.59
C LEU A 259 3.01 -19.38 5.37
N PHE A 260 4.31 -19.57 5.54
CA PHE A 260 4.92 -20.65 6.27
C PHE A 260 5.68 -20.13 7.50
N ASN A 261 5.29 -20.62 8.66
CA ASN A 261 5.95 -20.33 9.92
C ASN A 261 7.07 -21.33 10.15
N ILE A 262 8.30 -21.00 9.76
CA ILE A 262 9.48 -21.86 9.86
C ILE A 262 9.83 -22.12 11.33
N SER A 263 9.68 -21.08 12.16
CA SER A 263 9.85 -21.15 13.62
C SER A 263 8.93 -20.16 14.30
N ASN A 264 8.87 -20.18 15.64
CA ASN A 264 8.03 -19.27 16.42
C ASN A 264 8.29 -17.77 16.19
N GLY A 265 9.35 -17.43 15.48
CA GLY A 265 9.69 -16.03 15.18
C GLY A 265 10.01 -15.76 13.72
N PHE A 266 10.01 -16.76 12.83
CA PHE A 266 10.39 -16.58 11.44
C PHE A 266 9.32 -17.10 10.47
N ASN A 267 8.79 -16.20 9.67
CA ASN A 267 7.74 -16.46 8.69
C ASN A 267 8.23 -16.12 7.28
N LEU A 268 7.88 -16.97 6.31
CA LEU A 268 8.04 -16.70 4.88
C LEU A 268 6.68 -16.78 4.20
N GLY A 269 6.40 -15.82 3.35
CA GLY A 269 5.17 -15.73 2.59
C GLY A 269 5.42 -15.54 1.10
N TYR A 270 4.50 -16.07 0.30
CA TYR A 270 4.41 -15.83 -1.13
C TYR A 270 2.96 -15.57 -1.50
N ALA A 271 2.75 -14.54 -2.31
CA ALA A 271 1.44 -14.28 -2.89
C ALA A 271 1.55 -14.13 -4.41
N TYR A 272 0.48 -14.54 -5.07
CA TYR A 272 0.28 -14.39 -6.49
C TYR A 272 -1.03 -13.65 -6.73
N GLU A 273 -0.99 -12.58 -7.50
CA GLU A 273 -2.16 -11.77 -7.82
C GLU A 273 -2.31 -11.70 -9.34
N THR A 274 -3.54 -11.85 -9.80
CA THR A 274 -3.92 -11.63 -11.20
C THR A 274 -4.95 -10.51 -11.29
N SER A 275 -4.75 -9.59 -12.24
CA SER A 275 -5.74 -8.53 -12.50
C SER A 275 -6.98 -9.12 -13.18
N ILE A 276 -8.15 -8.67 -12.78
CA ILE A 276 -9.43 -8.99 -13.44
C ILE A 276 -9.63 -8.10 -14.67
N GLN A 277 -9.07 -6.89 -14.60
CA GLN A 277 -9.08 -5.98 -15.74
C GLN A 277 -7.91 -6.32 -16.66
N ASN A 278 -8.21 -6.64 -17.92
CA ASN A 278 -7.19 -6.85 -18.95
C ASN A 278 -7.07 -5.60 -19.82
N PRO A 279 -6.20 -4.65 -19.46
CA PRO A 279 -6.06 -3.42 -20.24
C PRO A 279 -5.44 -3.67 -21.62
N ILE A 280 -4.68 -4.76 -21.80
CA ILE A 280 -3.99 -5.10 -23.05
C ILE A 280 -4.00 -6.61 -23.23
N ASP A 281 -4.62 -7.09 -24.32
CA ASP A 281 -4.60 -8.50 -24.70
C ASP A 281 -3.15 -8.97 -24.98
N GLY A 282 -2.74 -10.05 -24.31
CA GLY A 282 -1.46 -10.72 -24.54
C GLY A 282 -0.30 -10.25 -23.66
N LEU A 283 -0.50 -9.32 -22.74
CA LEU A 283 0.50 -9.00 -21.71
C LEU A 283 0.24 -9.79 -20.43
N ASP A 284 1.33 -10.27 -19.82
CA ASP A 284 1.28 -10.89 -18.51
C ASP A 284 1.04 -9.82 -17.45
N ASN A 285 -0.14 -9.84 -16.83
CA ASN A 285 -0.58 -8.89 -15.81
C ASN A 285 -0.48 -9.47 -14.38
N ASN A 286 0.30 -10.52 -14.22
CA ASN A 286 0.49 -11.21 -12.97
C ASN A 286 1.46 -10.45 -12.05
N THR A 287 1.20 -10.55 -10.76
CA THR A 287 2.02 -9.94 -9.72
C THR A 287 2.48 -11.00 -8.74
N HIS A 288 3.74 -10.94 -8.39
CA HIS A 288 4.36 -11.82 -7.40
C HIS A 288 4.77 -11.00 -6.18
N GLU A 289 4.48 -11.50 -4.98
CA GLU A 289 4.90 -10.88 -3.73
C GLU A 289 5.61 -11.90 -2.85
N LEU A 290 6.81 -11.54 -2.39
CA LEU A 290 7.57 -12.28 -1.40
C LEU A 290 7.55 -11.49 -0.10
N PHE A 291 7.31 -12.19 1.00
CA PHE A 291 7.22 -11.61 2.33
C PHE A 291 8.05 -12.42 3.33
N MET A 292 8.76 -11.71 4.20
CA MET A 292 9.50 -12.29 5.30
C MET A 292 9.22 -11.50 6.58
N ARG A 293 9.02 -12.18 7.70
CA ARG A 293 8.90 -11.55 9.00
C ARG A 293 9.75 -12.30 10.03
N LEU A 294 10.47 -11.52 10.81
CA LEU A 294 11.22 -11.97 11.96
C LEU A 294 10.64 -11.32 13.23
N ARG A 295 10.27 -12.13 14.20
CA ARG A 295 9.79 -11.71 15.53
C ARG A 295 10.87 -12.06 16.57
N MET A 296 11.25 -11.08 17.40
CA MET A 296 12.36 -11.19 18.35
C MET A 296 11.89 -10.97 19.79
#